data_9eeda1d474675db38014aa39494a1d7a
#
_entry.id   9eeda1d474675db38014aa39494a1d7a
#
_cell.length_a   1.000
_cell.length_b   1.000
_cell.length_c   1.000
_cell.angle_alpha   90.00
_cell.angle_beta   90.00
_cell.angle_gamma   90.00
#
_symmetry.space_group_name_H-M   'P 1'
#
loop_
_entity.id
_entity.type
_entity.pdbx_description
1 polymer ?
#
loop_
_entity_poly.entity_id
_entity_poly.type
_entity_poly.pdbx_seq_one_letter_code
_entity_poly.pdbx_strand_id
1 'polypeptide(L)'
;MMVTLETAAMVGVEKRLDPEQNINGGARYLAILIDKNKFGKTRGDQLSITLASYNIGPTNIINIAKTINKEPTEIRWRDIEKKLGMITEEDINIKDVNGYSRGQQAIDYVYRVKDYYKLLAAHSCTKSKDQLIFF
;
A
#
# COMPACT_ATOMS: atom_id res chain seq x y z
N MET A 1 -2.13 -11.04 2.09
CA MET A 1 -0.85 -10.68 1.46
C MET A 1 -0.39 -11.80 0.55
N MET A 2 -0.68 -11.72 -0.72
CA MET A 2 -0.19 -12.70 -1.69
C MET A 2 0.91 -12.06 -2.53
N VAL A 3 2.09 -12.67 -2.56
CA VAL A 3 3.21 -12.19 -3.36
C VAL A 3 3.15 -12.74 -4.78
N THR A 4 3.49 -11.93 -5.76
CA THR A 4 3.66 -12.37 -7.15
C THR A 4 4.93 -13.22 -7.29
N LEU A 5 5.08 -13.93 -8.41
CA LEU A 5 6.31 -14.69 -8.68
C LEU A 5 7.56 -13.82 -8.65
N GLU A 6 7.47 -12.64 -9.25
CA GLU A 6 8.58 -11.67 -9.28
C GLU A 6 8.93 -11.17 -7.87
N THR A 7 7.91 -10.79 -7.07
CA THR A 7 8.10 -10.36 -5.69
C THR A 7 8.64 -11.50 -4.83
N ALA A 8 8.15 -12.73 -5.01
CA ALA A 8 8.63 -13.90 -4.30
C ALA A 8 10.13 -14.13 -4.51
N ALA A 9 10.61 -14.01 -5.74
CA ALA A 9 12.04 -14.10 -6.04
C ALA A 9 12.84 -13.00 -5.33
N MET A 10 12.33 -11.77 -5.29
CA MET A 10 12.98 -10.64 -4.65
C MET A 10 13.14 -10.81 -3.13
N VAL A 11 12.17 -11.43 -2.47
CA VAL A 11 12.14 -11.56 -1.00
C VAL A 11 12.49 -12.98 -0.50
N GLY A 12 12.92 -13.87 -1.40
CA GLY A 12 13.40 -15.20 -1.04
C GLY A 12 12.28 -16.18 -0.65
N VAL A 13 11.11 -16.07 -1.25
CA VAL A 13 9.99 -16.99 -1.07
C VAL A 13 10.07 -18.09 -2.11
N GLU A 14 10.31 -19.33 -1.68
CA GLU A 14 10.37 -20.50 -2.58
C GLU A 14 9.00 -21.09 -2.84
N LYS A 15 8.16 -21.20 -1.80
CA LYS A 15 6.82 -21.77 -1.86
C LYS A 15 5.76 -20.69 -1.67
N ARG A 16 5.42 -20.01 -2.74
CA ARG A 16 4.47 -18.90 -2.75
C ARG A 16 3.08 -19.24 -2.23
N LEU A 17 2.66 -20.49 -2.36
CA LEU A 17 1.36 -20.96 -1.88
C LEU A 17 1.38 -21.41 -0.41
N ASP A 18 2.55 -21.50 0.21
CA ASP A 18 2.67 -21.76 1.65
C ASP A 18 2.28 -20.49 2.42
N PRO A 19 1.27 -20.55 3.33
CA PRO A 19 0.79 -19.35 4.02
C PRO A 19 1.87 -18.63 4.83
N GLU A 20 2.71 -19.37 5.53
CA GLU A 20 3.78 -18.79 6.35
C GLU A 20 4.81 -18.06 5.50
N GLN A 21 5.31 -18.70 4.45
CA GLN A 21 6.27 -18.08 3.53
C GLN A 21 5.67 -16.87 2.81
N ASN A 22 4.39 -16.95 2.43
CA ASN A 22 3.69 -15.86 1.77
C ASN A 22 3.55 -14.63 2.69
N ILE A 23 3.13 -14.83 3.94
CA ILE A 23 2.98 -13.75 4.93
C ILE A 23 4.33 -13.12 5.23
N ASN A 24 5.37 -13.92 5.48
CA ASN A 24 6.71 -13.44 5.75
C ASN A 24 7.32 -12.69 4.55
N GLY A 25 7.11 -13.21 3.35
CA GLY A 25 7.55 -12.57 2.10
C GLY A 25 6.83 -11.24 1.86
N GLY A 26 5.52 -11.20 2.06
CA GLY A 26 4.73 -9.98 1.96
C GLY A 26 5.16 -8.92 2.96
N ALA A 27 5.42 -9.31 4.19
CA ALA A 27 5.92 -8.40 5.23
C ALA A 27 7.30 -7.84 4.88
N ARG A 28 8.21 -8.67 4.37
CA ARG A 28 9.53 -8.21 3.89
C ARG A 28 9.41 -7.23 2.72
N TYR A 29 8.55 -7.52 1.77
CA TYR A 29 8.32 -6.62 0.64
C TYR A 29 7.73 -5.27 1.10
N LEU A 30 6.76 -5.30 2.00
CA LEU A 30 6.21 -4.08 2.59
C LEU A 30 7.29 -3.26 3.31
N ALA A 31 8.18 -3.91 4.07
CA ALA A 31 9.30 -3.24 4.73
C ALA A 31 10.23 -2.55 3.73
N ILE A 32 10.54 -3.20 2.60
CA ILE A 32 11.33 -2.61 1.52
C ILE A 32 10.63 -1.37 0.94
N LEU A 33 9.32 -1.44 0.73
CA LEU A 33 8.55 -0.31 0.22
C LEU A 33 8.49 0.86 1.21
N ILE A 34 8.37 0.58 2.50
CA ILE A 34 8.42 1.61 3.55
C ILE A 34 9.77 2.34 3.52
N ASP A 35 10.86 1.59 3.43
CA ASP A 35 12.20 2.15 3.41
C ASP A 35 12.49 2.98 2.16
N LYS A 36 11.99 2.55 1.01
CA LYS A 36 12.16 3.23 -0.27
C LYS A 36 11.19 4.39 -0.51
N ASN A 37 10.11 4.49 0.24
CA ASN A 37 9.10 5.51 0.02
C ASN A 37 9.61 6.91 0.39
N LYS A 38 9.56 7.84 -0.56
CA LYS A 38 9.98 9.24 -0.39
C LYS A 38 8.79 10.20 -0.21
N PHE A 39 7.58 9.69 -0.32
CA PHE A 39 6.37 10.50 -0.31
C PHE A 39 5.66 10.44 1.04
N GLY A 40 5.10 11.56 1.44
CA GLY A 40 4.26 11.67 2.62
C GLY A 40 4.71 12.75 3.59
N LYS A 41 3.75 13.59 3.97
CA LYS A 41 3.99 14.69 4.92
C LYS A 41 4.06 14.18 6.36
N THR A 42 3.15 13.27 6.72
CA THR A 42 3.10 12.65 8.04
C THR A 42 3.44 11.17 7.97
N ARG A 43 3.70 10.56 9.11
CA ARG A 43 3.89 9.10 9.17
C ARG A 43 2.69 8.32 8.64
N GLY A 44 1.48 8.79 8.97
CA GLY A 44 0.24 8.20 8.44
C GLY A 44 0.12 8.33 6.93
N ASP A 45 0.48 9.47 6.36
CA ASP A 45 0.54 9.67 4.91
C ASP A 45 1.54 8.71 4.26
N GLN A 46 2.75 8.60 4.80
CA GLN A 46 3.80 7.71 4.31
C GLN A 46 3.35 6.25 4.28
N LEU A 47 2.73 5.78 5.36
CA LEU A 47 2.22 4.41 5.45
C LEU A 47 1.08 4.15 4.48
N SER A 48 0.14 5.08 4.35
CA SER A 48 -0.98 4.95 3.41
C SER A 48 -0.51 4.89 1.96
N ILE A 49 0.43 5.75 1.57
CA ILE A 49 1.03 5.76 0.24
C ILE A 49 1.81 4.47 -0.02
N THR A 50 2.54 3.97 0.97
CA THR A 50 3.27 2.70 0.87
C THR A 50 2.32 1.51 0.70
N LEU A 51 1.21 1.47 1.44
CA LEU A 51 0.20 0.43 1.29
C LEU A 51 -0.44 0.46 -0.11
N ALA A 52 -0.72 1.65 -0.63
CA ALA A 52 -1.18 1.79 -2.01
C ALA A 52 -0.12 1.27 -3.00
N SER A 53 1.16 1.59 -2.78
CA SER A 53 2.28 1.07 -3.59
C SER A 53 2.38 -0.45 -3.54
N TYR A 54 2.10 -1.06 -2.39
CA TYR A 54 2.05 -2.51 -2.24
C TYR A 54 0.98 -3.14 -3.14
N ASN A 55 -0.19 -2.51 -3.24
CA ASN A 55 -1.33 -3.02 -4.00
C ASN A 55 -1.21 -2.77 -5.51
N ILE A 56 -0.97 -1.51 -5.90
CA ILE A 56 -1.00 -1.09 -7.32
C ILE A 56 0.37 -1.07 -7.99
N GLY A 57 1.42 -1.19 -7.20
CA GLY A 57 2.81 -1.12 -7.66
C GLY A 57 3.46 0.24 -7.42
N PRO A 58 4.75 0.25 -7.01
CA PRO A 58 5.46 1.49 -6.70
C PRO A 58 5.64 2.41 -7.91
N THR A 59 5.83 1.86 -9.10
CA THR A 59 5.95 2.65 -10.33
C THR A 59 4.70 3.47 -10.61
N ASN A 60 3.52 2.89 -10.42
CA ASN A 60 2.26 3.59 -10.60
C ASN A 60 2.11 4.75 -9.61
N ILE A 61 2.47 4.54 -8.36
CA ILE A 61 2.43 5.60 -7.34
C ILE A 61 3.42 6.72 -7.65
N ILE A 62 4.63 6.39 -8.10
CA ILE A 62 5.63 7.40 -8.52
C ILE A 62 5.09 8.23 -9.69
N ASN A 63 4.48 7.60 -10.68
CA ASN A 63 3.89 8.29 -11.81
C ASN A 63 2.74 9.22 -11.39
N ILE A 64 1.88 8.76 -10.50
CA ILE A 64 0.80 9.58 -9.93
C ILE A 64 1.38 10.77 -9.16
N ALA A 65 2.38 10.53 -8.32
CA ALA A 65 3.01 11.58 -7.51
C ALA A 65 3.65 12.67 -8.37
N LYS A 66 4.21 12.32 -9.54
CA LYS A 66 4.76 13.28 -10.49
C LYS A 66 3.72 14.24 -11.07
N THR A 67 2.45 13.85 -11.08
CA THR A 67 1.36 14.71 -11.54
C THR A 67 0.90 15.70 -10.48
N ILE A 68 1.36 15.52 -9.24
CA ILE A 68 1.03 16.41 -8.12
C ILE A 68 2.11 17.48 -8.03
N ASN A 69 1.71 18.74 -8.09
CA ASN A 69 2.64 19.87 -8.03
C ASN A 69 3.00 20.20 -6.58
N LYS A 70 3.67 19.26 -5.92
CA LYS A 70 4.16 19.38 -4.53
C LYS A 70 5.50 18.67 -4.37
N GLU A 71 6.31 19.13 -3.43
CA GLU A 71 7.50 18.40 -3.01
C GLU A 71 7.11 17.02 -2.43
N PRO A 72 7.93 15.97 -2.63
CA PRO A 72 7.61 14.62 -2.15
C PRO A 72 7.22 14.55 -0.67
N THR A 73 7.89 15.34 0.18
CA THR A 73 7.63 15.40 1.61
C THR A 73 6.38 16.23 1.99
N GLU A 74 5.79 16.94 1.05
CA GLU A 74 4.56 17.71 1.24
C GLU A 74 3.31 17.02 0.67
N ILE A 75 3.49 15.92 -0.05
CA ILE A 75 2.37 15.13 -0.58
C ILE A 75 1.66 14.44 0.58
N ARG A 76 0.34 14.57 0.61
CA ARG A 76 -0.51 13.87 1.57
C ARG A 76 -1.19 12.68 0.93
N TRP A 77 -1.59 11.72 1.75
CA TRP A 77 -2.39 10.59 1.27
C TRP A 77 -3.62 11.04 0.49
N ARG A 78 -4.30 12.08 0.95
CA ARG A 78 -5.46 12.67 0.26
C ARG A 78 -5.17 13.06 -1.19
N ASP A 79 -3.99 13.58 -1.47
CA ASP A 79 -3.59 13.98 -2.83
C ASP A 79 -3.47 12.76 -3.75
N ILE A 80 -2.84 11.70 -3.26
CA ILE A 80 -2.71 10.42 -3.97
C ILE A 80 -4.08 9.75 -4.14
N GLU A 81 -4.87 9.68 -3.08
CA GLU A 81 -6.21 9.09 -3.08
C GLU A 81 -7.11 9.73 -4.15
N LYS A 82 -7.12 11.05 -4.22
CA LYS A 82 -7.88 11.79 -5.23
C LYS A 82 -7.46 11.42 -6.65
N LYS A 83 -6.17 11.31 -6.91
CA LYS A 83 -5.64 10.91 -8.22
C LYS A 83 -5.96 9.46 -8.54
N LEU A 84 -5.83 8.56 -7.57
CA LEU A 84 -6.21 7.15 -7.73
C LEU A 84 -7.69 6.98 -8.09
N GLY A 85 -8.57 7.76 -7.49
CA GLY A 85 -10.01 7.74 -7.81
C GLY A 85 -10.35 8.26 -9.20
N MET A 86 -9.45 9.02 -9.83
CA MET A 86 -9.62 9.53 -11.19
C MET A 86 -9.03 8.63 -12.28
N ILE A 87 -8.30 7.58 -11.90
CA ILE A 87 -7.68 6.66 -12.85
C ILE A 87 -8.77 5.86 -13.56
N THR A 88 -8.81 5.98 -14.88
CA THR A 88 -9.66 5.18 -15.75
C THR A 88 -8.93 3.88 -16.15
N GLU A 89 -9.68 2.90 -16.65
CA GLU A 89 -9.12 1.63 -17.13
C GLU A 89 -8.09 1.80 -18.26
N GLU A 90 -8.13 2.93 -18.96
CA GLU A 90 -7.21 3.27 -20.06
C GLU A 90 -5.83 3.69 -19.56
N ASP A 91 -5.74 4.23 -18.36
CA ASP A 91 -4.49 4.74 -17.78
C ASP A 91 -3.62 3.62 -17.18
N ILE A 92 -4.22 2.49 -16.89
CA ILE A 92 -3.52 1.29 -16.42
C ILE A 92 -3.91 0.15 -17.34
N ASN A 93 -2.96 -0.42 -18.05
CA ASN A 93 -3.12 -1.52 -19.03
C ASN A 93 -3.59 -2.86 -18.41
N ILE A 94 -4.39 -2.82 -17.36
CA ILE A 94 -4.93 -4.01 -16.70
C ILE A 94 -6.43 -3.83 -16.55
N LYS A 95 -7.17 -4.43 -17.48
CA LYS A 95 -8.62 -4.54 -17.35
C LYS A 95 -8.94 -5.55 -16.25
N ASP A 96 -9.58 -5.09 -15.20
CA ASP A 96 -10.23 -6.00 -14.27
C ASP A 96 -11.55 -6.49 -14.88
N VAL A 97 -11.78 -7.79 -14.79
CA VAL A 97 -12.94 -8.48 -15.39
C VAL A 97 -14.29 -7.95 -14.87
N ASN A 98 -14.30 -7.23 -13.75
CA ASN A 98 -15.50 -6.74 -13.06
C ASN A 98 -15.74 -5.23 -13.17
N GLY A 99 -14.99 -4.49 -13.99
CA GLY A 99 -15.15 -3.03 -14.12
C GLY A 99 -14.75 -2.22 -12.89
N TYR A 100 -14.11 -2.86 -11.92
CA TYR A 100 -13.62 -2.23 -10.70
C TYR A 100 -12.23 -1.64 -10.96
N SER A 101 -12.08 -0.32 -10.89
CA SER A 101 -10.83 0.32 -11.26
C SER A 101 -9.68 -0.08 -10.31
N ARG A 102 -8.48 -0.23 -10.86
CA ARG A 102 -7.28 -0.53 -10.07
C ARG A 102 -6.98 0.55 -9.03
N GLY A 103 -7.28 1.81 -9.37
CA GLY A 103 -7.14 2.93 -8.45
C GLY A 103 -8.07 2.80 -7.24
N GLN A 104 -9.33 2.46 -7.47
CA GLN A 104 -10.30 2.26 -6.39
C GLN A 104 -9.94 1.03 -5.55
N GLN A 105 -9.46 -0.05 -6.15
CA GLN A 105 -8.96 -1.20 -5.42
C GLN A 105 -7.83 -0.85 -4.46
N ALA A 106 -6.88 -0.02 -4.90
CA ALA A 106 -5.78 0.44 -4.05
C ALA A 106 -6.27 1.29 -2.87
N ILE A 107 -7.24 2.17 -3.10
CA ILE A 107 -7.87 2.97 -2.04
C ILE A 107 -8.54 2.06 -1.02
N ASP A 108 -9.38 1.15 -1.46
CA ASP A 108 -10.11 0.21 -0.59
C ASP A 108 -9.14 -0.68 0.20
N TYR A 109 -8.05 -1.11 -0.43
CA TYR A 109 -6.99 -1.88 0.23
C TYR A 109 -6.38 -1.11 1.40
N VAL A 110 -6.03 0.16 1.20
CA VAL A 110 -5.47 1.00 2.26
C VAL A 110 -6.43 1.12 3.44
N TYR A 111 -7.70 1.39 3.20
CA TYR A 111 -8.70 1.51 4.27
C TYR A 111 -8.97 0.19 4.97
N ARG A 112 -9.02 -0.93 4.26
CA ARG A 112 -9.17 -2.26 4.86
C ARG A 112 -7.99 -2.61 5.78
N VAL A 113 -6.77 -2.34 5.35
CA VAL A 113 -5.59 -2.57 6.20
C VAL A 113 -5.65 -1.71 7.46
N LYS A 114 -6.05 -0.44 7.35
CA LYS A 114 -6.24 0.45 8.50
C LYS A 114 -7.29 -0.10 9.47
N ASP A 115 -8.40 -0.59 8.97
CA ASP A 115 -9.47 -1.14 9.79
C ASP A 115 -9.03 -2.41 10.52
N TYR A 116 -8.35 -3.32 9.83
CA TYR A 116 -7.76 -4.52 10.46
C TYR A 116 -6.72 -4.15 11.51
N TYR A 117 -5.88 -3.17 11.23
CA TYR A 117 -4.91 -2.69 12.21
C TYR A 117 -5.59 -2.15 13.47
N LYS A 118 -6.65 -1.36 13.33
CA LYS A 118 -7.43 -0.85 14.47
C LYS A 118 -8.06 -1.97 15.28
N LEU A 119 -8.61 -3.00 14.61
CA LEU A 119 -9.18 -4.17 15.30
C LEU A 119 -8.11 -4.93 16.08
N LEU A 120 -6.95 -5.17 15.51
CA LEU A 120 -5.83 -5.82 16.19
C LEU A 120 -5.31 -4.97 17.35
N ALA A 121 -5.18 -3.67 17.16
CA ALA A 121 -4.77 -2.76 18.22
C ALA A 121 -5.77 -2.72 19.38
N ALA A 122 -7.07 -2.72 19.09
CA ALA A 122 -8.12 -2.79 20.11
C ALA A 122 -8.07 -4.11 20.90
N HIS A 123 -7.78 -5.23 20.23
CA HIS A 123 -7.61 -6.54 20.86
C HIS A 123 -6.36 -6.64 21.72
N SER A 124 -5.29 -5.95 21.32
CA SER A 124 -4.00 -5.94 22.01
C SER A 124 -3.89 -4.81 23.03
N CYS A 125 -4.88 -3.95 23.11
CA CYS A 125 -4.82 -2.61 23.71
C CYS A 125 -4.79 -2.58 25.24
N THR A 126 -4.65 -3.69 25.91
CA THR A 126 -4.29 -3.71 27.30
C THR A 126 -2.79 -3.40 27.53
N LYS A 127 -1.98 -3.23 26.48
CA LYS A 127 -0.51 -3.17 26.60
C LYS A 127 0.18 -1.90 26.13
N SER A 128 -0.37 -1.04 25.28
CA SER A 128 0.31 0.21 24.89
C SER A 128 -0.58 1.15 24.08
N LYS A 129 -0.77 2.37 24.58
CA LYS A 129 -1.44 3.47 23.87
C LYS A 129 -0.63 3.96 22.66
N ASP A 130 0.65 3.64 22.59
CA ASP A 130 1.57 4.16 21.57
C ASP A 130 1.39 3.53 20.19
N GLN A 131 0.76 2.36 20.11
CA GLN A 131 0.51 1.66 18.85
C GLN A 131 -0.65 2.22 18.01
N LEU A 132 -1.52 3.04 18.60
CA LEU A 132 -2.66 3.65 17.91
C LEU A 132 -2.32 4.91 17.10
N ILE A 133 -1.09 5.41 17.20
CA ILE A 133 -0.65 6.69 16.64
C ILE A 133 -0.22 6.56 15.17
N PHE A 134 -0.06 5.38 14.60
CA PHE A 134 0.47 5.15 13.24
C PHE A 134 -0.50 5.52 12.12
N PHE A 135 -1.76 5.55 12.37
CA PHE A 135 -2.80 5.94 11.45
C PHE A 135 -3.65 7.07 12.03
#